data_228d4bb23cafa2c22ee328fbc5388d03
#
_entry.id   228d4bb23cafa2c22ee328fbc5388d03
#
_cell.length_a   1.000
_cell.length_b   1.000
_cell.length_c   1.000
_cell.angle_alpha   90.00
_cell.angle_beta   90.00
_cell.angle_gamma   90.00
#
_symmetry.space_group_name_H-M   'P 1'
#
loop_
_entity.id
_entity.type
_entity.pdbx_description
1 polymer ?
#
loop_
_entity_poly.entity_id
_entity_poly.type
_entity_poly.pdbx_seq_one_letter_code
_entity_poly.pdbx_strand_id
1 'polypeptide(L)'
;MSNKKHKGDHGQRAARRTAEKNQPVLKNPASAEHPRRVFLRNWVYIWATLGVVVACIAVITLVGVLGWWENVFASIVTILVGAFGCMCLYDLALLFTACVTFGEGMVNAGKDENGHQMIFHASSVVRSEMRDKNDNLLPEDAPVYKNAQLVFVMESGRVNRRKVSRLTAKQYARVKAALEAEKGYHA
;
A
#
# COMPACT_ATOMS: atom_id res chain seq x y z
N MET A 1 -7.97 38.02 39.34
CA MET A 1 -8.13 37.74 37.89
C MET A 1 -8.15 36.25 37.67
N SER A 2 -9.14 35.78 36.97
CA SER A 2 -9.81 34.52 37.05
C SER A 2 -9.13 33.37 36.28
N ASN A 3 -8.90 32.24 36.97
CA ASN A 3 -8.32 30.99 36.45
C ASN A 3 -9.45 30.00 36.14
N LYS A 4 -10.14 30.18 35.00
CA LYS A 4 -11.34 29.38 34.61
C LYS A 4 -11.23 28.68 33.27
N LYS A 5 -10.04 28.21 32.82
CA LYS A 5 -9.88 27.64 31.46
C LYS A 5 -9.39 26.19 31.35
N HIS A 6 -9.38 25.36 32.41
CA HIS A 6 -8.80 24.01 32.30
C HIS A 6 -9.73 22.82 32.59
N LYS A 7 -11.02 23.02 32.82
CA LYS A 7 -11.94 21.91 33.18
C LYS A 7 -12.67 21.26 32.02
N GLY A 8 -12.64 21.84 30.79
CA GLY A 8 -13.36 21.33 29.61
C GLY A 8 -12.66 20.22 28.83
N ASP A 9 -11.32 20.16 28.88
CA ASP A 9 -10.53 19.32 28.01
C ASP A 9 -10.48 17.83 28.42
N HIS A 10 -10.58 17.54 29.70
CA HIS A 10 -10.56 16.17 30.23
C HIS A 10 -11.83 15.38 29.91
N GLY A 11 -13.00 16.02 29.87
CA GLY A 11 -14.27 15.38 29.52
C GLY A 11 -14.35 14.99 28.05
N GLN A 12 -13.85 15.84 27.17
CA GLN A 12 -13.82 15.57 25.73
C GLN A 12 -12.83 14.45 25.38
N ARG A 13 -11.68 14.38 26.04
CA ARG A 13 -10.71 13.29 25.85
C ARG A 13 -11.22 11.96 26.38
N ALA A 14 -11.94 11.93 27.49
CA ALA A 14 -12.57 10.73 28.01
C ALA A 14 -13.69 10.23 27.08
N ALA A 15 -14.57 11.12 26.61
CA ALA A 15 -15.63 10.79 25.65
C ALA A 15 -15.08 10.27 24.31
N ARG A 16 -13.99 10.86 23.80
CA ARG A 16 -13.30 10.40 22.60
C ARG A 16 -12.71 8.98 22.77
N ARG A 17 -12.05 8.70 23.90
CA ARG A 17 -11.51 7.37 24.21
C ARG A 17 -12.61 6.31 24.36
N THR A 18 -13.75 6.67 24.91
CA THR A 18 -14.89 5.74 25.04
C THR A 18 -15.57 5.49 23.69
N ALA A 19 -15.68 6.50 22.82
CA ALA A 19 -16.19 6.36 21.46
C ALA A 19 -15.25 5.52 20.58
N GLU A 20 -13.93 5.67 20.75
CA GLU A 20 -12.92 4.89 20.02
C GLU A 20 -12.89 3.41 20.48
N LYS A 21 -13.18 3.15 21.75
CA LYS A 21 -13.23 1.79 22.33
C LYS A 21 -14.50 1.02 21.93
N ASN A 22 -15.57 1.72 21.56
CA ASN A 22 -16.85 1.13 21.14
C ASN A 22 -17.01 1.05 19.62
N GLN A 23 -16.00 1.41 18.82
CA GLN A 23 -16.05 1.15 17.39
C GLN A 23 -15.95 -0.37 17.16
N PRO A 24 -16.86 -0.96 16.38
CA PRO A 24 -16.75 -2.38 16.04
C PRO A 24 -15.38 -2.61 15.41
N VAL A 25 -14.65 -3.58 15.97
CA VAL A 25 -13.34 -3.99 15.43
C VAL A 25 -13.58 -4.49 14.02
N LEU A 26 -13.21 -3.69 13.02
CA LEU A 26 -13.33 -4.06 11.62
C LEU A 26 -12.44 -5.29 11.37
N LYS A 27 -13.06 -6.42 11.04
CA LYS A 27 -12.31 -7.63 10.70
C LYS A 27 -11.43 -7.37 9.48
N ASN A 28 -10.19 -7.85 9.55
CA ASN A 28 -9.30 -7.76 8.39
C ASN A 28 -9.79 -8.75 7.32
N PRO A 29 -10.14 -8.32 6.11
CA PRO A 29 -10.62 -9.21 5.05
C PRO A 29 -9.60 -10.28 4.64
N ALA A 30 -8.32 -10.14 5.03
CA ALA A 30 -7.31 -11.18 4.82
C ALA A 30 -7.55 -12.42 5.68
N SER A 31 -8.34 -12.33 6.75
CA SER A 31 -8.74 -13.45 7.61
C SER A 31 -10.10 -14.06 7.24
N ALA A 32 -10.74 -13.57 6.17
CA ALA A 32 -11.96 -14.15 5.63
C ALA A 32 -11.72 -15.58 5.12
N GLU A 33 -12.76 -16.41 5.10
CA GLU A 33 -12.68 -17.79 4.62
C GLU A 33 -12.20 -17.87 3.15
N HIS A 34 -12.65 -16.92 2.32
CA HIS A 34 -12.26 -16.82 0.91
C HIS A 34 -11.82 -15.41 0.51
N PRO A 35 -10.62 -14.95 0.95
CA PRO A 35 -10.18 -13.59 0.68
C PRO A 35 -9.84 -13.41 -0.80
N ARG A 36 -10.49 -12.46 -1.47
CA ARG A 36 -10.18 -12.09 -2.84
C ARG A 36 -9.07 -11.03 -2.86
N ARG A 37 -7.94 -11.31 -3.49
CA ARG A 37 -6.80 -10.41 -3.58
C ARG A 37 -6.63 -9.88 -5.00
N VAL A 38 -6.61 -8.56 -5.14
CA VAL A 38 -6.26 -7.90 -6.40
C VAL A 38 -4.87 -7.29 -6.26
N PHE A 39 -3.90 -7.88 -6.94
CA PHE A 39 -2.51 -7.43 -6.90
C PHE A 39 -2.31 -6.20 -7.77
N LEU A 40 -1.66 -5.18 -7.19
CA LEU A 40 -1.29 -3.91 -7.83
C LEU A 40 0.17 -3.97 -8.34
N ARG A 41 0.55 -5.05 -9.02
CA ARG A 41 1.94 -5.30 -9.42
C ARG A 41 2.38 -4.39 -10.56
N ASN A 42 3.49 -3.70 -10.36
CA ASN A 42 4.21 -2.99 -11.40
C ASN A 42 5.28 -3.90 -12.01
N TRP A 43 4.92 -4.67 -13.03
CA TRP A 43 5.82 -5.64 -13.66
C TRP A 43 7.11 -5.02 -14.22
N VAL A 44 7.05 -3.80 -14.73
CA VAL A 44 8.24 -3.11 -15.27
C VAL A 44 9.25 -2.84 -14.17
N TYR A 45 8.76 -2.36 -13.01
CA TYR A 45 9.63 -2.09 -11.87
C TYR A 45 10.18 -3.40 -11.27
N ILE A 46 9.36 -4.45 -11.21
CA ILE A 46 9.80 -5.78 -10.74
C ILE A 46 10.96 -6.30 -11.59
N TRP A 47 10.85 -6.27 -12.93
CA TRP A 47 11.92 -6.72 -13.81
C TRP A 47 13.17 -5.84 -13.71
N ALA A 48 13.01 -4.51 -13.61
CA ALA A 48 14.13 -3.59 -13.41
C ALA A 48 14.87 -3.88 -12.10
N THR A 49 14.16 -4.03 -10.99
CA THR A 49 14.75 -4.34 -9.68
C THR A 49 15.41 -5.71 -9.68
N LEU A 50 14.80 -6.73 -10.31
CA LEU A 50 15.42 -8.05 -10.46
C LEU A 50 16.72 -7.97 -11.25
N GLY A 51 16.76 -7.18 -12.33
CA GLY A 51 17.99 -6.95 -13.12
C GLY A 51 19.11 -6.34 -12.27
N VAL A 52 18.77 -5.37 -11.41
CA VAL A 52 19.74 -4.78 -10.48
C VAL A 52 20.26 -5.81 -9.47
N VAL A 53 19.40 -6.66 -8.90
CA VAL A 53 19.82 -7.73 -7.97
C VAL A 53 20.78 -8.69 -8.66
N VAL A 54 20.47 -9.12 -9.89
CA VAL A 54 21.35 -10.00 -10.67
C VAL A 54 22.71 -9.33 -10.93
N ALA A 55 22.74 -8.03 -11.26
CA ALA A 55 23.97 -7.27 -11.46
C ALA A 55 24.80 -7.21 -10.16
N CYS A 56 24.17 -6.96 -9.00
CA CYS A 56 24.86 -6.98 -7.70
C CYS A 56 25.49 -8.35 -7.42
N ILE A 57 24.77 -9.44 -7.66
CA ILE A 57 25.30 -10.81 -7.50
C ILE A 57 26.50 -11.03 -8.42
N ALA A 58 26.41 -10.62 -9.68
CA ALA A 58 27.49 -10.76 -10.65
C ALA A 58 28.76 -10.02 -10.22
N VAL A 59 28.63 -8.79 -9.70
CA VAL A 59 29.76 -8.00 -9.19
C VAL A 59 30.41 -8.71 -7.99
N ILE A 60 29.63 -9.18 -7.02
CA ILE A 60 30.14 -9.89 -5.85
C ILE A 60 30.88 -11.17 -6.26
N THR A 61 30.29 -11.93 -7.18
CA THR A 61 30.91 -13.17 -7.70
C THR A 61 32.21 -12.87 -8.44
N LEU A 62 32.24 -11.82 -9.26
CA LEU A 62 33.46 -11.42 -10.00
C LEU A 62 34.60 -11.06 -9.07
N VAL A 63 34.32 -10.26 -8.02
CA VAL A 63 35.33 -9.92 -6.99
C VAL A 63 35.87 -11.20 -6.31
N GLY A 64 34.98 -12.16 -6.02
CA GLY A 64 35.36 -13.44 -5.43
C GLY A 64 36.23 -14.28 -6.34
N VAL A 65 35.88 -14.41 -7.62
CA VAL A 65 36.64 -15.21 -8.60
C VAL A 65 37.99 -14.60 -8.90
N LEU A 66 38.10 -13.27 -8.94
CA LEU A 66 39.37 -12.56 -9.17
C LEU A 66 40.30 -12.53 -7.94
N GLY A 67 39.84 -13.03 -6.80
CA GLY A 67 40.65 -13.05 -5.56
C GLY A 67 40.92 -11.66 -4.97
N TRP A 68 40.12 -10.64 -5.31
CA TRP A 68 40.38 -9.25 -4.90
C TRP A 68 39.95 -8.95 -3.45
N TRP A 69 39.66 -9.97 -2.66
CA TRP A 69 39.24 -9.81 -1.25
C TRP A 69 40.36 -9.20 -0.37
N GLU A 70 41.61 -9.34 -0.75
CA GLU A 70 42.75 -8.72 -0.04
C GLU A 70 42.82 -7.20 -0.27
N ASN A 71 42.17 -6.69 -1.32
CA ASN A 71 42.11 -5.27 -1.60
C ASN A 71 41.00 -4.62 -0.77
N VAL A 72 41.41 -3.75 0.16
CA VAL A 72 40.49 -3.03 1.07
C VAL A 72 39.39 -2.28 0.29
N PHE A 73 39.76 -1.65 -0.83
CA PHE A 73 38.79 -0.92 -1.65
C PHE A 73 37.75 -1.86 -2.27
N ALA A 74 38.19 -2.99 -2.84
CA ALA A 74 37.30 -3.99 -3.41
C ALA A 74 36.36 -4.59 -2.35
N SER A 75 36.85 -4.82 -1.13
CA SER A 75 36.02 -5.28 0.00
C SER A 75 34.97 -4.28 0.41
N ILE A 76 35.28 -2.99 0.49
CA ILE A 76 34.31 -1.92 0.80
C ILE A 76 33.22 -1.84 -0.29
N VAL A 77 33.62 -1.84 -1.56
CA VAL A 77 32.66 -1.82 -2.68
C VAL A 77 31.75 -3.03 -2.63
N THR A 78 32.27 -4.21 -2.34
CA THR A 78 31.46 -5.44 -2.26
C THR A 78 30.44 -5.38 -1.12
N ILE A 79 30.81 -4.84 0.05
CA ILE A 79 29.88 -4.64 1.17
C ILE A 79 28.76 -3.68 0.78
N LEU A 80 29.08 -2.55 0.13
CA LEU A 80 28.09 -1.56 -0.30
C LEU A 80 27.13 -2.14 -1.36
N VAL A 81 27.67 -2.87 -2.35
CA VAL A 81 26.87 -3.54 -3.38
C VAL A 81 25.97 -4.61 -2.76
N GLY A 82 26.48 -5.38 -1.79
CA GLY A 82 25.69 -6.37 -1.06
C GLY A 82 24.54 -5.74 -0.26
N ALA A 83 24.81 -4.67 0.47
CA ALA A 83 23.80 -3.93 1.22
C ALA A 83 22.71 -3.36 0.30
N PHE A 84 23.12 -2.77 -0.84
CA PHE A 84 22.18 -2.27 -1.84
C PHE A 84 21.36 -3.39 -2.47
N GLY A 85 21.95 -4.54 -2.78
CA GLY A 85 21.24 -5.73 -3.26
C GLY A 85 20.18 -6.23 -2.28
N CYS A 86 20.49 -6.24 -0.97
CA CYS A 86 19.54 -6.59 0.07
C CYS A 86 18.35 -5.60 0.14
N MET A 87 18.60 -4.29 0.00
CA MET A 87 17.52 -3.29 -0.08
C MET A 87 16.62 -3.54 -1.30
N CYS A 88 17.19 -3.83 -2.46
CA CYS A 88 16.45 -4.16 -3.66
C CYS A 88 15.60 -5.44 -3.51
N LEU A 89 16.13 -6.46 -2.81
CA LEU A 89 15.35 -7.67 -2.49
C LEU A 89 14.17 -7.37 -1.55
N TYR A 90 14.36 -6.52 -0.55
CA TYR A 90 13.29 -6.09 0.34
C TYR A 90 12.20 -5.33 -0.42
N ASP A 91 12.58 -4.37 -1.28
CA ASP A 91 11.63 -3.64 -2.14
C ASP A 91 10.88 -4.59 -3.07
N LEU A 92 11.57 -5.59 -3.63
CA LEU A 92 10.95 -6.60 -4.46
C LEU A 92 9.88 -7.40 -3.70
N ALA A 93 10.16 -7.80 -2.46
CA ALA A 93 9.18 -8.48 -1.61
C ALA A 93 7.95 -7.61 -1.34
N LEU A 94 8.13 -6.31 -1.06
CA LEU A 94 7.03 -5.36 -0.88
C LEU A 94 6.17 -5.21 -2.15
N LEU A 95 6.80 -5.16 -3.34
CA LEU A 95 6.10 -5.08 -4.63
C LEU A 95 5.25 -6.32 -4.91
N PHE A 96 5.75 -7.51 -4.56
CA PHE A 96 4.99 -8.75 -4.72
C PHE A 96 3.80 -8.85 -3.78
N THR A 97 3.88 -8.26 -2.59
CA THR A 97 2.81 -8.27 -1.58
C THR A 97 1.80 -7.13 -1.74
N ALA A 98 2.07 -6.14 -2.61
CA ALA A 98 1.17 -5.02 -2.82
C ALA A 98 -0.16 -5.49 -3.44
N CYS A 99 -1.23 -5.53 -2.63
CA CYS A 99 -2.57 -5.92 -3.08
C CYS A 99 -3.65 -5.13 -2.34
N VAL A 100 -4.84 -5.08 -2.93
CA VAL A 100 -6.10 -4.77 -2.24
C VAL A 100 -6.78 -6.09 -1.95
N THR A 101 -7.19 -6.30 -0.71
CA THR A 101 -7.85 -7.53 -0.26
C THR A 101 -9.32 -7.25 0.03
N PHE A 102 -10.19 -8.10 -0.46
CA PHE A 102 -11.64 -8.06 -0.31
C PHE A 102 -12.10 -9.34 0.38
N GLY A 103 -13.10 -9.25 1.24
CA GLY A 103 -13.71 -10.43 1.88
C GLY A 103 -14.71 -10.05 2.96
N GLU A 104 -15.80 -10.78 3.04
CA GLU A 104 -16.88 -10.61 4.03
C GLU A 104 -17.43 -9.17 4.07
N GLY A 105 -17.63 -8.56 2.90
CA GLY A 105 -18.09 -7.18 2.77
C GLY A 105 -17.07 -6.10 3.15
N MET A 106 -15.84 -6.49 3.45
CA MET A 106 -14.75 -5.62 3.90
C MET A 106 -13.70 -5.43 2.80
N VAL A 107 -13.07 -4.25 2.82
CA VAL A 107 -11.95 -3.91 1.94
C VAL A 107 -10.75 -3.51 2.79
N ASN A 108 -9.60 -4.12 2.53
CA ASN A 108 -8.31 -3.66 3.02
C ASN A 108 -7.52 -3.10 1.83
N ALA A 109 -7.44 -1.79 1.76
CA ALA A 109 -6.72 -1.09 0.69
C ALA A 109 -5.21 -0.94 0.97
N GLY A 110 -4.70 -1.55 2.04
CA GLY A 110 -3.31 -1.46 2.48
C GLY A 110 -3.08 -0.30 3.44
N LYS A 111 -1.89 0.31 3.42
CA LYS A 111 -1.53 1.42 4.31
C LYS A 111 -1.74 2.76 3.63
N ASP A 112 -2.18 3.77 4.41
CA ASP A 112 -2.21 5.16 4.02
C ASP A 112 -0.81 5.81 4.06
N GLU A 113 -0.75 7.11 3.81
CA GLU A 113 0.51 7.87 3.86
C GLU A 113 1.14 7.93 5.26
N ASN A 114 0.33 7.74 6.31
CA ASN A 114 0.75 7.75 7.71
C ASN A 114 1.09 6.36 8.24
N GLY A 115 1.02 5.33 7.39
CA GLY A 115 1.29 3.94 7.76
C GLY A 115 0.11 3.20 8.41
N HIS A 116 -1.06 3.82 8.57
CA HIS A 116 -2.24 3.18 9.11
C HIS A 116 -2.91 2.28 8.08
N GLN A 117 -3.41 1.13 8.52
CA GLN A 117 -4.18 0.25 7.65
C GLN A 117 -5.53 0.88 7.30
N MET A 118 -5.85 0.88 6.00
CA MET A 118 -7.13 1.35 5.48
C MET A 118 -8.07 0.16 5.33
N ILE A 119 -8.86 -0.11 6.39
CA ILE A 119 -9.90 -1.14 6.39
C ILE A 119 -11.26 -0.46 6.51
N PHE A 120 -12.20 -0.80 5.63
CA PHE A 120 -13.53 -0.21 5.57
C PHE A 120 -14.54 -1.16 4.94
N HIS A 121 -15.84 -0.93 5.17
CA HIS A 121 -16.91 -1.69 4.53
C HIS A 121 -17.03 -1.34 3.05
N ALA A 122 -17.17 -2.35 2.19
CA ALA A 122 -17.37 -2.15 0.76
C ALA A 122 -18.66 -1.36 0.47
N SER A 123 -19.74 -1.62 1.23
CA SER A 123 -21.02 -0.93 1.14
C SER A 123 -20.92 0.58 1.41
N SER A 124 -19.98 1.02 2.25
CA SER A 124 -19.77 2.44 2.54
C SER A 124 -19.03 3.20 1.44
N VAL A 125 -18.53 2.51 0.40
CA VAL A 125 -17.84 3.14 -0.73
C VAL A 125 -18.86 3.54 -1.80
N VAL A 126 -19.01 4.84 -2.03
CA VAL A 126 -19.86 5.36 -3.11
C VAL A 126 -19.21 5.07 -4.47
N ARG A 127 -17.92 5.41 -4.60
CA ARG A 127 -17.18 5.22 -5.85
C ARG A 127 -15.70 5.06 -5.62
N SER A 128 -15.02 4.39 -6.55
CA SER A 128 -13.57 4.36 -6.64
C SER A 128 -13.11 5.17 -7.85
N GLU A 129 -12.03 5.91 -7.69
CA GLU A 129 -11.50 6.83 -8.71
C GLU A 129 -9.99 6.68 -8.82
N MET A 130 -9.45 7.04 -9.98
CA MET A 130 -8.02 7.25 -10.15
C MET A 130 -7.74 8.74 -10.21
N ARG A 131 -6.83 9.24 -9.37
CA ARG A 131 -6.42 10.64 -9.35
C ARG A 131 -4.91 10.77 -9.53
N ASP A 132 -4.47 11.90 -10.05
CA ASP A 132 -3.05 12.24 -10.10
C ASP A 132 -2.55 12.73 -8.73
N LYS A 133 -1.25 13.06 -8.64
CA LYS A 133 -0.64 13.64 -7.43
C LYS A 133 -1.21 15.02 -7.04
N ASN A 134 -1.85 15.71 -7.97
CA ASN A 134 -2.46 17.04 -7.77
C ASN A 134 -3.97 16.92 -7.50
N ASP A 135 -4.48 15.69 -7.26
CA ASP A 135 -5.88 15.39 -6.97
C ASP A 135 -6.84 15.56 -8.17
N ASN A 136 -6.32 15.71 -9.39
CA ASN A 136 -7.15 15.76 -10.59
C ASN A 136 -7.63 14.35 -10.95
N LEU A 137 -8.89 14.24 -11.35
CA LEU A 137 -9.48 12.98 -11.81
C LEU A 137 -8.82 12.54 -13.11
N LEU A 138 -8.35 11.29 -13.14
CA LEU A 138 -7.81 10.67 -14.34
C LEU A 138 -8.92 9.95 -15.12
N PRO A 139 -8.86 9.91 -16.46
CA PRO A 139 -9.85 9.23 -17.27
C PRO A 139 -9.86 7.72 -16.98
N GLU A 140 -11.05 7.12 -16.91
CA GLU A 140 -11.23 5.70 -16.58
C GLU A 140 -10.69 4.74 -17.66
N ASP A 141 -10.60 5.20 -18.88
CA ASP A 141 -10.13 4.47 -20.06
C ASP A 141 -8.61 4.58 -20.30
N ALA A 142 -7.90 5.30 -19.43
CA ALA A 142 -6.46 5.40 -19.54
C ALA A 142 -5.81 4.01 -19.50
N PRO A 143 -4.97 3.63 -20.48
CA PRO A 143 -4.41 2.28 -20.57
C PRO A 143 -3.49 1.96 -19.38
N VAL A 144 -2.84 2.98 -18.83
CA VAL A 144 -1.94 2.89 -17.68
C VAL A 144 -1.98 4.18 -16.86
N TYR A 145 -2.16 4.01 -15.56
CA TYR A 145 -2.05 5.08 -14.56
C TYR A 145 -0.63 5.05 -13.96
N LYS A 146 0.12 6.14 -14.10
CA LYS A 146 1.48 6.28 -13.56
C LYS A 146 1.48 7.29 -12.43
N ASN A 147 2.16 6.98 -11.30
CA ASN A 147 2.28 7.86 -10.13
C ASN A 147 0.91 8.43 -9.71
N ALA A 148 -0.09 7.58 -9.72
CA ALA A 148 -1.47 7.93 -9.45
C ALA A 148 -1.88 7.51 -8.03
N GLN A 149 -3.07 7.92 -7.62
CA GLN A 149 -3.71 7.54 -6.38
C GLN A 149 -4.99 6.78 -6.69
N LEU A 150 -5.12 5.57 -6.15
CA LEU A 150 -6.39 4.87 -6.09
C LEU A 150 -7.18 5.43 -4.90
N VAL A 151 -8.32 6.01 -5.18
CA VAL A 151 -9.14 6.77 -4.25
C VAL A 151 -10.47 6.06 -4.04
N PHE A 152 -10.85 5.86 -2.78
CA PHE A 152 -12.16 5.35 -2.39
C PHE A 152 -12.93 6.48 -1.70
N VAL A 153 -14.01 6.93 -2.31
CA VAL A 153 -14.90 7.97 -1.77
C VAL A 153 -15.99 7.29 -0.97
N MET A 154 -16.08 7.62 0.31
CA MET A 154 -17.03 7.03 1.25
C MET A 154 -18.32 7.85 1.31
N GLU A 155 -19.43 7.24 1.70
CA GLU A 155 -20.72 7.91 1.97
C GLU A 155 -20.60 9.03 3.01
N SER A 156 -19.73 8.86 3.99
CA SER A 156 -19.43 9.88 5.01
C SER A 156 -18.69 11.11 4.49
N GLY A 157 -18.36 11.17 3.19
CA GLY A 157 -17.49 12.18 2.60
C GLY A 157 -15.99 11.95 2.86
N ARG A 158 -15.62 10.95 3.66
CA ARG A 158 -14.22 10.58 3.89
C ARG A 158 -13.63 10.01 2.60
N VAL A 159 -12.36 10.35 2.34
CA VAL A 159 -11.62 9.90 1.17
C VAL A 159 -10.42 9.08 1.63
N ASN A 160 -10.36 7.81 1.25
CA ASN A 160 -9.23 6.94 1.49
C ASN A 160 -8.37 6.87 0.22
N ARG A 161 -7.06 7.13 0.35
CA ARG A 161 -6.14 7.26 -0.79
C ARG A 161 -4.99 6.28 -0.66
N ARG A 162 -4.72 5.55 -1.75
CA ARG A 162 -3.57 4.67 -1.86
C ARG A 162 -2.70 5.06 -3.04
N LYS A 163 -1.44 5.37 -2.79
CA LYS A 163 -0.47 5.62 -3.86
C LYS A 163 -0.21 4.34 -4.66
N VAL A 164 -0.20 4.48 -5.97
CA VAL A 164 0.15 3.43 -6.93
C VAL A 164 1.17 3.96 -7.92
N SER A 165 2.33 3.32 -8.00
CA SER A 165 3.39 3.75 -8.94
C SER A 165 2.99 3.49 -10.39
N ARG A 166 2.32 2.37 -10.65
CA ARG A 166 1.80 2.01 -11.97
C ARG A 166 0.65 1.02 -11.82
N LEU A 167 -0.47 1.32 -12.44
CA LEU A 167 -1.66 0.47 -12.49
C LEU A 167 -2.18 0.43 -13.93
N THR A 168 -2.50 -0.76 -14.44
CA THR A 168 -3.13 -0.89 -15.75
C THR A 168 -4.64 -0.74 -15.65
N ALA A 169 -5.31 -0.32 -16.74
CA ALA A 169 -6.77 -0.28 -16.81
C ALA A 169 -7.41 -1.62 -16.41
N LYS A 170 -6.81 -2.74 -16.84
CA LYS A 170 -7.28 -4.08 -16.49
C LYS A 170 -7.21 -4.38 -14.98
N GLN A 171 -6.16 -3.91 -14.29
CA GLN A 171 -6.04 -4.07 -12.83
C GLN A 171 -7.06 -3.19 -12.12
N TYR A 172 -7.24 -1.94 -12.57
CA TYR A 172 -8.24 -1.04 -12.02
C TYR A 172 -9.66 -1.59 -12.19
N ALA A 173 -10.00 -2.09 -13.38
CA ALA A 173 -11.28 -2.75 -13.62
C ALA A 173 -11.52 -3.95 -12.69
N ARG A 174 -10.48 -4.74 -12.39
CA ARG A 174 -10.56 -5.83 -11.39
C ARG A 174 -10.84 -5.33 -9.97
N VAL A 175 -10.24 -4.20 -9.58
CA VAL A 175 -10.52 -3.57 -8.28
C VAL A 175 -11.98 -3.12 -8.21
N LYS A 176 -12.49 -2.45 -9.27
CA LYS A 176 -13.90 -2.03 -9.35
C LYS A 176 -14.85 -3.23 -9.28
N ALA A 177 -14.60 -4.26 -10.08
CA ALA A 177 -15.42 -5.46 -10.10
C ALA A 177 -15.41 -6.21 -8.75
N ALA A 178 -14.26 -6.27 -8.07
CA ALA A 178 -14.17 -6.88 -6.75
C ALA A 178 -14.91 -6.05 -5.69
N LEU A 179 -14.82 -4.72 -5.76
CA LEU A 179 -15.54 -3.81 -4.86
C LEU A 179 -17.05 -3.96 -5.02
N GLU A 180 -17.57 -3.98 -6.26
CA GLU A 180 -19.02 -4.14 -6.51
C GLU A 180 -19.52 -5.51 -6.05
N ALA A 181 -18.74 -6.57 -6.23
CA ALA A 181 -19.08 -7.89 -5.72
C ALA A 181 -19.22 -7.92 -4.19
N GLU A 182 -18.32 -7.21 -3.48
CA GLU A 182 -18.36 -7.13 -2.02
C GLU A 182 -19.47 -6.21 -1.48
N LYS A 183 -19.94 -5.22 -2.25
CA LYS A 183 -21.09 -4.40 -1.87
C LYS A 183 -22.39 -5.21 -1.73
N GLY A 184 -22.52 -6.27 -2.53
CA GLY A 184 -23.65 -7.20 -2.44
C GLY A 184 -23.56 -8.23 -1.32
N TYR A 185 -22.46 -8.25 -0.56
CA TYR A 185 -22.29 -9.17 0.55
C TYR A 185 -23.04 -8.65 1.77
N HIS A 186 -24.06 -9.40 2.16
CA HIS A 186 -24.81 -9.18 3.41
C HIS A 186 -24.40 -10.28 4.39
N ALA A 187 -23.70 -9.89 5.45
CA ALA A 187 -23.35 -10.79 6.56
C ALA A 187 -24.57 -11.13 7.39
#